data_73e77cc455f037ee376e99c000c5388c
#
_entry.id   73e77cc455f037ee376e99c000c5388c
#
_cell.length_a   1.000
_cell.length_b   1.000
_cell.length_c   1.000
_cell.angle_alpha   90.00
_cell.angle_beta   90.00
_cell.angle_gamma   90.00
#
_symmetry.space_group_name_H-M   'P 1'
#
loop_
_entity.id
_entity.type
_entity.pdbx_description
1 polymer ?
#
loop_
_entity_poly.entity_id
_entity_poly.type
_entity_poly.pdbx_seq_one_letter_code
_entity_poly.pdbx_strand_id
1 'polypeptide(L)'
;MVMSEEEMHEQQQELEKSGKRESLLEEFLRPSHVFAVVGATPKREKYGYKIFKSLKEAGYKVYAVNPNHEEIEGERCYASLSELPEKPDVVDIVVPPAVTEQIVREAHRLGIKKIWMQPGAESEEAIKFCEEHGISVIHGLCVMLESLRAARKREI
;
A
#
# COMPACT_ATOMS: atom_id res chain seq x y z
N MET A 1 -13.45 31.24 -27.30
CA MET A 1 -12.17 31.36 -26.63
C MET A 1 -11.37 30.08 -26.80
N VAL A 2 -10.16 30.22 -27.30
CA VAL A 2 -9.30 29.06 -27.57
C VAL A 2 -8.26 28.95 -26.45
N MET A 3 -7.98 27.74 -25.99
CA MET A 3 -6.95 27.51 -25.00
C MET A 3 -5.56 27.78 -25.58
N SER A 4 -4.67 28.34 -24.76
CA SER A 4 -3.28 28.53 -25.13
C SER A 4 -2.55 27.21 -25.25
N GLU A 5 -1.40 27.20 -25.93
CA GLU A 5 -0.56 26.00 -26.03
C GLU A 5 -0.07 25.54 -24.65
N GLU A 6 0.24 26.49 -23.73
CA GLU A 6 0.65 26.20 -22.37
C GLU A 6 -0.47 25.51 -21.58
N GLU A 7 -1.70 26.00 -21.69
CA GLU A 7 -2.86 25.41 -21.03
C GLU A 7 -3.13 23.99 -21.53
N MET A 8 -3.03 23.78 -22.84
CA MET A 8 -3.19 22.45 -23.43
C MET A 8 -2.08 21.49 -22.94
N HIS A 9 -0.86 21.99 -22.84
CA HIS A 9 0.28 21.19 -22.36
C HIS A 9 0.11 20.78 -20.91
N GLU A 10 -0.32 21.72 -20.04
CA GLU A 10 -0.60 21.44 -18.63
C GLU A 10 -1.71 20.40 -18.47
N GLN A 11 -2.80 20.52 -19.24
CA GLN A 11 -3.90 19.55 -19.23
C GLN A 11 -3.43 18.17 -19.68
N GLN A 12 -2.59 18.11 -20.70
CA GLN A 12 -2.04 16.86 -21.20
C GLN A 12 -1.18 16.18 -20.11
N GLN A 13 -0.35 16.96 -19.41
CA GLN A 13 0.47 16.44 -18.31
C GLN A 13 -0.37 15.92 -17.16
N GLU A 14 -1.47 16.59 -16.81
CA GLU A 14 -2.39 16.13 -15.77
C GLU A 14 -3.07 14.83 -16.16
N LEU A 15 -3.49 14.69 -17.41
CA LEU A 15 -4.10 13.45 -17.92
C LEU A 15 -3.11 12.29 -17.88
N GLU A 16 -1.85 12.55 -18.27
CA GLU A 16 -0.80 11.52 -18.23
C GLU A 16 -0.51 11.07 -16.79
N LYS A 17 -0.44 11.98 -15.83
CA LYS A 17 -0.23 11.68 -14.42
C LYS A 17 -1.42 10.87 -13.85
N SER A 18 -2.64 11.26 -14.22
CA SER A 18 -3.87 10.55 -13.81
C SER A 18 -3.89 9.13 -14.37
N GLY A 19 -3.52 8.96 -15.66
CA GLY A 19 -3.44 7.66 -16.30
C GLY A 19 -2.41 6.75 -15.65
N LYS A 20 -1.24 7.30 -15.31
CA LYS A 20 -0.19 6.56 -14.61
C LYS A 20 -0.63 6.12 -13.22
N ARG A 21 -1.34 6.99 -12.49
CA ARG A 21 -1.89 6.68 -11.17
C ARG A 21 -2.90 5.54 -11.25
N GLU A 22 -3.83 5.60 -12.19
CA GLU A 22 -4.84 4.54 -12.38
C GLU A 22 -4.18 3.21 -12.73
N SER A 23 -3.17 3.20 -13.61
CA SER A 23 -2.43 1.98 -13.97
C SER A 23 -1.70 1.40 -12.78
N LEU A 24 -1.10 2.24 -11.94
CA LEU A 24 -0.39 1.81 -10.74
C LEU A 24 -1.36 1.23 -9.71
N LEU A 25 -2.52 1.88 -9.52
CA LEU A 25 -3.57 1.38 -8.62
C LEU A 25 -4.10 0.02 -9.08
N GLU A 26 -4.35 -0.15 -10.38
CA GLU A 26 -4.79 -1.43 -10.93
C GLU A 26 -3.78 -2.54 -10.67
N GLU A 27 -2.49 -2.24 -10.85
CA GLU A 27 -1.42 -3.20 -10.62
C GLU A 27 -1.32 -3.61 -9.15
N PHE A 28 -1.38 -2.65 -8.22
CA PHE A 28 -1.30 -2.93 -6.79
C PHE A 28 -2.53 -3.67 -6.27
N LEU A 29 -3.71 -3.39 -6.83
CA LEU A 29 -4.98 -3.90 -6.33
C LEU A 29 -5.51 -5.11 -7.10
N ARG A 30 -4.66 -5.82 -7.81
CA ARG A 30 -5.07 -7.07 -8.49
C ARG A 30 -5.67 -8.04 -7.49
N PRO A 31 -6.84 -8.65 -7.79
CA PRO A 31 -7.52 -9.55 -6.86
C PRO A 31 -6.68 -10.73 -6.38
N SER A 32 -5.73 -11.18 -7.18
CA SER A 32 -4.84 -12.31 -6.83
C SER A 32 -3.67 -11.92 -5.95
N HIS A 33 -3.45 -10.63 -5.70
CA HIS A 33 -2.31 -10.17 -4.91
C HIS A 33 -2.47 -10.50 -3.42
N VAL A 34 -1.34 -10.83 -2.81
CA VAL A 34 -1.22 -11.09 -1.38
C VAL A 34 -0.69 -9.82 -0.72
N PHE A 35 -1.38 -9.36 0.31
CA PHE A 35 -1.02 -8.16 1.06
C PHE A 35 -0.40 -8.52 2.41
N ALA A 36 0.55 -7.72 2.85
CA ALA A 36 1.00 -7.72 4.24
C ALA A 36 0.72 -6.33 4.80
N VAL A 37 0.02 -6.25 5.91
CA VAL A 37 -0.26 -4.98 6.60
C VAL A 37 0.71 -4.84 7.78
N VAL A 38 1.69 -3.96 7.64
CA VAL A 38 2.67 -3.68 8.68
C VAL A 38 2.10 -2.59 9.59
N GLY A 39 1.91 -2.92 10.86
CA GLY A 39 1.21 -2.06 11.80
C GLY A 39 -0.21 -2.53 12.09
N ALA A 40 -0.59 -3.70 11.59
CA ALA A 40 -1.88 -4.31 11.91
C ALA A 40 -1.99 -4.54 13.43
N THR A 41 -3.17 -4.33 14.00
CA THR A 41 -3.38 -4.40 15.44
C THR A 41 -4.78 -4.89 15.76
N PRO A 42 -4.99 -5.62 16.89
CA PRO A 42 -6.33 -6.01 17.32
C PRO A 42 -7.16 -4.85 17.90
N LYS A 43 -6.56 -3.68 18.07
CA LYS A 43 -7.26 -2.50 18.59
C LYS A 43 -8.17 -1.90 17.52
N ARG A 44 -9.48 -2.10 17.68
CA ARG A 44 -10.50 -1.77 16.66
C ARG A 44 -10.57 -0.30 16.24
N GLU A 45 -10.18 0.62 17.11
CA GLU A 45 -10.18 2.06 16.84
C GLU A 45 -9.00 2.51 15.99
N LYS A 46 -8.00 1.67 15.82
CA LYS A 46 -6.76 1.99 15.08
C LYS A 46 -6.90 1.68 13.59
N TYR A 47 -6.23 2.48 12.75
CA TYR A 47 -6.22 2.26 11.31
C TYR A 47 -5.63 0.91 10.91
N GLY A 48 -4.62 0.43 11.63
CA GLY A 48 -4.03 -0.88 11.36
C GLY A 48 -5.03 -2.02 11.44
N TYR A 49 -6.00 -1.94 12.35
CA TYR A 49 -7.10 -2.89 12.41
C TYR A 49 -8.06 -2.72 11.23
N LYS A 50 -8.50 -1.48 10.99
CA LYS A 50 -9.48 -1.18 9.94
C LYS A 50 -8.99 -1.57 8.57
N ILE A 51 -7.74 -1.28 8.27
CA ILE A 51 -7.12 -1.62 6.97
C ILE A 51 -7.01 -3.12 6.80
N PHE A 52 -6.50 -3.82 7.81
CA PHE A 52 -6.39 -5.28 7.79
C PHE A 52 -7.74 -5.94 7.50
N LYS A 53 -8.75 -5.54 8.25
CA LYS A 53 -10.11 -6.07 8.09
C LYS A 53 -10.72 -5.73 6.74
N SER A 54 -10.58 -4.48 6.29
CA SER A 54 -11.11 -4.00 5.02
C SER A 54 -10.54 -4.77 3.83
N LEU A 55 -9.26 -5.01 3.81
CA LEU A 55 -8.62 -5.77 2.73
C LEU A 55 -9.08 -7.23 2.73
N LYS A 56 -9.26 -7.84 3.88
CA LYS A 56 -9.82 -9.18 3.98
C LYS A 56 -11.24 -9.26 3.49
N GLU A 57 -12.09 -8.31 3.88
CA GLU A 57 -13.47 -8.23 3.42
C GLU A 57 -13.57 -8.00 1.91
N ALA A 58 -12.57 -7.32 1.33
CA ALA A 58 -12.49 -7.12 -0.11
C ALA A 58 -12.04 -8.39 -0.87
N GLY A 59 -11.70 -9.47 -0.15
CA GLY A 59 -11.36 -10.76 -0.75
C GLY A 59 -9.87 -11.03 -0.93
N TYR A 60 -9.00 -10.15 -0.48
CA TYR A 60 -7.56 -10.36 -0.58
C TYR A 60 -7.05 -11.34 0.48
N LYS A 61 -5.97 -12.03 0.15
CA LYS A 61 -5.20 -12.77 1.14
C LYS A 61 -4.32 -11.73 1.86
N VAL A 62 -4.46 -11.62 3.18
CA VAL A 62 -3.80 -10.58 3.95
C VAL A 62 -3.09 -11.18 5.16
N TYR A 63 -1.83 -10.83 5.31
CA TYR A 63 -1.05 -11.17 6.49
C TYR A 63 -0.93 -9.95 7.41
N ALA A 64 -1.05 -10.17 8.71
CA ALA A 64 -0.83 -9.14 9.72
C ALA A 64 0.63 -9.19 10.15
N VAL A 65 1.30 -8.03 10.21
CA VAL A 65 2.68 -7.90 10.66
C VAL A 65 2.78 -6.81 11.73
N ASN A 66 3.18 -7.20 12.93
CA ASN A 66 3.39 -6.28 14.04
C ASN A 66 4.16 -7.00 15.16
N PRO A 67 5.34 -6.52 15.57
CA PRO A 67 6.13 -7.20 16.60
C PRO A 67 5.47 -7.17 18.00
N ASN A 68 4.46 -6.32 18.19
CA ASN A 68 3.81 -6.14 19.49
C ASN A 68 2.57 -7.00 19.70
N HIS A 69 2.15 -7.78 18.70
CA HIS A 69 0.94 -8.61 18.77
C HIS A 69 1.19 -9.98 18.18
N GLU A 70 0.56 -11.00 18.73
CA GLU A 70 0.67 -12.38 18.23
C GLU A 70 -0.53 -12.81 17.41
N GLU A 71 -1.67 -12.15 17.60
CA GLU A 71 -2.93 -12.55 17.00
C GLU A 71 -3.84 -11.35 16.75
N ILE A 72 -4.59 -11.40 15.66
CA ILE A 72 -5.63 -10.43 15.30
C ILE A 72 -6.83 -11.22 14.79
N GLU A 73 -7.95 -11.13 15.50
CA GLU A 73 -9.21 -11.81 15.13
C GLU A 73 -9.03 -13.31 14.81
N GLY A 74 -8.29 -14.01 15.65
CA GLY A 74 -8.06 -15.44 15.49
C GLY A 74 -6.99 -15.81 14.48
N GLU A 75 -6.39 -14.83 13.80
CA GLU A 75 -5.34 -15.08 12.83
C GLU A 75 -3.98 -14.67 13.39
N ARG A 76 -2.97 -15.40 12.98
CA ARG A 76 -1.61 -15.13 13.44
C ARG A 76 -1.11 -13.78 12.96
N CYS A 77 -0.47 -13.03 13.86
CA CYS A 77 0.25 -11.82 13.56
C CYS A 77 1.75 -12.13 13.60
N TYR A 78 2.46 -11.83 12.52
CA TYR A 78 3.89 -12.10 12.40
C TYR A 78 4.71 -10.91 12.88
N ALA A 79 5.85 -11.17 13.50
CA ALA A 79 6.67 -10.10 14.09
C ALA A 79 7.34 -9.24 13.01
N SER A 80 7.66 -9.82 11.85
CA SER A 80 8.33 -9.12 10.75
C SER A 80 7.97 -9.70 9.40
N LEU A 81 8.29 -8.98 8.33
CA LEU A 81 8.07 -9.45 6.95
C LEU A 81 8.84 -10.75 6.68
N SER A 82 10.05 -10.89 7.24
CA SER A 82 10.87 -12.08 7.02
C SER A 82 10.28 -13.35 7.62
N GLU A 83 9.34 -13.24 8.57
CA GLU A 83 8.69 -14.40 9.19
C GLU A 83 7.47 -14.90 8.43
N LEU A 84 7.03 -14.18 7.41
CA LEU A 84 5.85 -14.57 6.62
C LEU A 84 6.08 -15.90 5.89
N PRO A 85 5.04 -16.76 5.78
CA PRO A 85 5.18 -18.04 5.10
C PRO A 85 5.35 -17.93 3.58
N GLU A 86 5.08 -16.75 3.01
CA GLU A 86 5.28 -16.45 1.60
C GLU A 86 5.59 -14.97 1.44
N LYS A 87 6.23 -14.61 0.34
CA LYS A 87 6.52 -13.22 0.02
C LYS A 87 5.22 -12.53 -0.43
N PRO A 88 4.80 -11.45 0.23
CA PRO A 88 3.62 -10.72 -0.23
C PRO A 88 3.90 -9.96 -1.53
N ASP A 89 2.86 -9.72 -2.32
CA ASP A 89 2.95 -8.89 -3.52
C ASP A 89 3.00 -7.42 -3.16
N VAL A 90 2.23 -7.01 -2.15
CA VAL A 90 2.13 -5.62 -1.72
C VAL A 90 2.31 -5.55 -0.20
N VAL A 91 3.15 -4.63 0.24
CA VAL A 91 3.29 -4.29 1.66
C VAL A 91 2.60 -2.96 1.92
N ASP A 92 1.55 -2.98 2.73
CA ASP A 92 0.82 -1.79 3.14
C ASP A 92 1.30 -1.37 4.52
N ILE A 93 1.79 -0.14 4.64
CA ILE A 93 2.48 0.35 5.84
C ILE A 93 1.62 1.34 6.61
N VAL A 94 1.36 1.02 7.89
CA VAL A 94 0.54 1.81 8.81
C VAL A 94 1.32 2.02 10.12
N VAL A 95 2.54 2.51 10.00
CA VAL A 95 3.43 2.78 11.15
C VAL A 95 4.00 4.19 11.04
N PRO A 96 4.59 4.73 12.12
CA PRO A 96 5.23 6.05 12.04
C PRO A 96 6.35 6.10 11.00
N PRO A 97 6.63 7.27 10.39
CA PRO A 97 7.63 7.42 9.32
C PRO A 97 9.01 6.82 9.62
N ALA A 98 9.50 6.95 10.82
CA ALA A 98 10.81 6.38 11.21
C ALA A 98 10.83 4.87 11.10
N VAL A 99 9.71 4.21 11.41
CA VAL A 99 9.58 2.75 11.29
C VAL A 99 9.45 2.36 9.82
N THR A 100 8.71 3.16 9.03
CA THR A 100 8.57 2.95 7.58
C THR A 100 9.93 2.85 6.90
N GLU A 101 10.88 3.68 7.29
CA GLU A 101 12.24 3.68 6.74
C GLU A 101 12.95 2.34 6.96
N GLN A 102 12.70 1.68 8.08
CA GLN A 102 13.24 0.35 8.37
C GLN A 102 12.51 -0.74 7.57
N ILE A 103 11.20 -0.61 7.45
CA ILE A 103 10.37 -1.59 6.72
C ILE A 103 10.71 -1.65 5.24
N VAL A 104 10.94 -0.50 4.60
CA VAL A 104 11.28 -0.49 3.17
C VAL A 104 12.64 -1.16 2.90
N ARG A 105 13.57 -1.06 3.83
CA ARG A 105 14.87 -1.75 3.73
C ARG A 105 14.71 -3.27 3.85
N GLU A 106 13.88 -3.72 4.77
CA GLU A 106 13.57 -5.14 4.92
C GLU A 106 12.86 -5.67 3.67
N ALA A 107 11.87 -4.93 3.18
CA ALA A 107 11.14 -5.29 1.96
C ALA A 107 12.08 -5.43 0.77
N HIS A 108 13.03 -4.51 0.62
CA HIS A 108 14.03 -4.58 -0.45
C HIS A 108 14.87 -5.86 -0.34
N ARG A 109 15.38 -6.18 0.86
CA ARG A 109 16.17 -7.41 1.08
C ARG A 109 15.38 -8.67 0.71
N LEU A 110 14.08 -8.66 0.89
CA LEU A 110 13.19 -9.79 0.59
C LEU A 110 12.73 -9.82 -0.88
N GLY A 111 13.10 -8.84 -1.67
CA GLY A 111 12.69 -8.76 -3.08
C GLY A 111 11.25 -8.30 -3.31
N ILE A 112 10.65 -7.63 -2.34
CA ILE A 112 9.30 -7.07 -2.47
C ILE A 112 9.37 -5.82 -3.34
N LYS A 113 8.47 -5.70 -4.31
CA LYS A 113 8.51 -4.66 -5.34
C LYS A 113 7.39 -3.62 -5.25
N LYS A 114 6.41 -3.81 -4.38
CA LYS A 114 5.25 -2.90 -4.26
C LYS A 114 5.04 -2.54 -2.81
N ILE A 115 5.09 -1.23 -2.52
CA ILE A 115 4.89 -0.70 -1.17
C ILE A 115 3.83 0.40 -1.21
N TRP A 116 2.88 0.32 -0.28
CA TRP A 116 1.85 1.32 -0.09
C TRP A 116 2.04 1.94 1.28
N MET A 117 2.33 3.23 1.31
CA MET A 117 2.47 3.99 2.56
C MET A 117 1.16 4.72 2.82
N GLN A 118 0.45 4.32 3.87
CA GLN A 118 -0.80 4.96 4.27
C GLN A 118 -0.54 6.42 4.68
N PRO A 119 -1.55 7.31 4.55
CA PRO A 119 -1.41 8.69 5.01
C PRO A 119 -0.92 8.75 6.47
N GLY A 120 0.16 9.47 6.69
CA GLY A 120 0.82 9.57 7.99
C GLY A 120 2.00 8.61 8.19
N ALA A 121 2.14 7.60 7.33
CA ALA A 121 3.25 6.65 7.40
C ALA A 121 4.38 7.04 6.44
N GLU A 122 4.12 7.91 5.48
CA GLU A 122 5.10 8.29 4.46
C GLU A 122 6.29 9.04 5.04
N SER A 123 7.46 8.77 4.46
CA SER A 123 8.71 9.44 4.77
C SER A 123 9.41 9.74 3.45
N GLU A 124 9.95 10.94 3.29
CA GLU A 124 10.69 11.32 2.08
C GLU A 124 11.88 10.39 1.87
N GLU A 125 12.60 10.04 2.93
CA GLU A 125 13.73 9.10 2.86
C GLU A 125 13.29 7.71 2.42
N ALA A 126 12.17 7.22 2.93
CA ALA A 126 11.65 5.90 2.57
C ALA A 126 11.20 5.89 1.11
N ILE A 127 10.53 6.94 0.65
CA ILE A 127 10.10 7.07 -0.76
C ILE A 127 11.32 7.09 -1.67
N LYS A 128 12.31 7.90 -1.34
CA LYS A 128 13.56 8.00 -2.11
C LYS A 128 14.30 6.67 -2.17
N PHE A 129 14.38 5.98 -1.03
CA PHE A 129 15.00 4.64 -0.98
C PHE A 129 14.30 3.69 -1.96
N CYS A 130 12.98 3.66 -1.95
CA CYS A 130 12.20 2.81 -2.86
C CYS A 130 12.47 3.14 -4.32
N GLU A 131 12.45 4.42 -4.67
CA GLU A 131 12.71 4.88 -6.04
C GLU A 131 14.11 4.47 -6.50
N GLU A 132 15.13 4.61 -5.64
CA GLU A 132 16.51 4.27 -5.96
C GLU A 132 16.72 2.75 -6.10
N HIS A 133 15.85 1.93 -5.51
CA HIS A 133 15.97 0.47 -5.50
C HIS A 133 14.93 -0.25 -6.35
N GLY A 134 14.24 0.47 -7.22
CA GLY A 134 13.28 -0.14 -8.15
C GLY A 134 12.00 -0.66 -7.51
N ILE A 135 11.61 -0.12 -6.36
CA ILE A 135 10.36 -0.46 -5.68
C ILE A 135 9.30 0.57 -6.06
N SER A 136 8.14 0.09 -6.52
CA SER A 136 7.00 0.96 -6.82
C SER A 136 6.31 1.37 -5.53
N VAL A 137 5.97 2.65 -5.39
CA VAL A 137 5.37 3.21 -4.17
C VAL A 137 4.07 3.93 -4.49
N ILE A 138 3.06 3.67 -3.65
CA ILE A 138 1.86 4.49 -3.59
C ILE A 138 1.88 5.19 -2.22
N HIS A 139 1.63 6.50 -2.20
CA HIS A 139 1.46 7.26 -0.97
C HIS A 139 0.45 8.39 -1.20
N GLY A 140 -0.05 8.97 -0.12
CA GLY A 140 -1.06 10.02 -0.22
C GLY A 140 -2.49 9.52 -0.51
N LEU A 141 -2.68 8.20 -0.56
CA LEU A 141 -3.97 7.57 -0.83
C LEU A 141 -4.26 6.50 0.23
N CYS A 142 -5.52 6.37 0.61
CA CYS A 142 -5.95 5.34 1.56
C CYS A 142 -6.33 4.06 0.83
N VAL A 143 -5.69 2.94 1.16
CA VAL A 143 -5.93 1.65 0.51
C VAL A 143 -7.37 1.18 0.69
N MET A 144 -8.03 1.51 1.80
CA MET A 144 -9.43 1.14 2.04
C MET A 144 -10.35 1.76 0.99
N LEU A 145 -10.17 3.05 0.71
CA LEU A 145 -10.97 3.76 -0.28
C LEU A 145 -10.67 3.28 -1.69
N GLU A 146 -9.40 3.11 -2.02
CA GLU A 146 -8.99 2.69 -3.36
C GLU A 146 -9.37 1.24 -3.67
N SER A 147 -9.29 0.33 -2.68
CA SER A 147 -9.73 -1.06 -2.86
C SER A 147 -11.24 -1.16 -3.06
N LEU A 148 -12.00 -0.30 -2.38
CA LEU A 148 -13.45 -0.24 -2.55
C LEU A 148 -13.82 0.26 -3.94
N ARG A 149 -13.14 1.30 -4.43
CA ARG A 149 -13.33 1.80 -5.80
C ARG A 149 -12.99 0.75 -6.85
N ALA A 150 -11.90 0.02 -6.66
CA ALA A 150 -11.49 -1.05 -7.56
C ALA A 150 -12.53 -2.17 -7.61
N ALA A 151 -13.09 -2.56 -6.48
CA ALA A 151 -14.14 -3.57 -6.39
C ALA A 151 -15.40 -3.14 -7.15
N ARG A 152 -15.81 -1.87 -7.01
CA ARG A 152 -16.96 -1.31 -7.75
C ARG A 152 -16.74 -1.32 -9.24
N LYS A 153 -15.55 -1.00 -9.71
CA LYS A 153 -15.21 -1.03 -11.15
C LYS A 153 -15.33 -2.44 -11.72
N ARG A 154 -14.97 -3.47 -10.94
CA ARG A 154 -15.04 -4.87 -11.38
C ARG A 154 -16.48 -5.41 -11.45
N GLU A 155 -17.42 -4.78 -10.76
CA GLU A 155 -18.83 -5.19 -10.76
C GLU A 155 -19.61 -4.72 -12.01
N ILE A 156 -19.05 -3.81 -12.80
CA ILE A 156 -19.72 -3.23 -13.97
C ILE A 156 -19.49 -4.11 -15.21
#